data_475211c44a08803fab29ee46877b12c0
#
_entry.id   475211c44a08803fab29ee46877b12c0
#
_cell.length_a   1.000
_cell.length_b   1.000
_cell.length_c   1.000
_cell.angle_alpha   90.00
_cell.angle_beta   90.00
_cell.angle_gamma   90.00
#
_symmetry.space_group_name_H-M   'P 1'
#
loop_
_entity.id
_entity.type
_entity.pdbx_description
1 polymer ?
#
loop_
_entity_poly.entity_id
_entity_poly.type
_entity_poly.pdbx_seq_one_letter_code
_entity_poly.pdbx_strand_id
1 'polypeptide(L)'
;MDADLSQSPDIWSGKPLASLVDHIVTTHHAFCRQEVARVGSLFKGVIARHGKDHPELKRMDALFSAIARDLLMHLIREEQTLFPYIIRVEDAVRQKLAVSWPPFGTVENPIRMMVLEHDQTGEELKEIGR
;
A
#
# COMPACT_ATOMS: atom_id res chain seq x y z
N MET A 1 -15.62 7.66 5.72
CA MET A 1 -15.45 8.08 4.30
C MET A 1 -15.33 6.80 3.50
N ASP A 2 -16.40 6.47 2.81
CA ASP A 2 -16.39 5.30 1.96
C ASP A 2 -15.50 5.60 0.76
N ALA A 3 -14.48 4.76 0.56
CA ALA A 3 -13.76 4.79 -0.69
C ALA A 3 -14.81 4.61 -1.79
N ASP A 4 -14.88 5.55 -2.70
CA ASP A 4 -15.81 5.47 -3.81
C ASP A 4 -15.41 4.29 -4.71
N LEU A 5 -15.93 3.12 -4.37
CA LEU A 5 -15.75 1.90 -5.15
C LEU A 5 -16.55 1.94 -6.45
N SER A 6 -17.31 3.02 -6.67
CA SER A 6 -18.12 3.18 -7.88
C SER A 6 -17.32 3.64 -9.09
N GLN A 7 -16.02 3.98 -8.89
CA GLN A 7 -15.18 4.39 -10.01
C GLN A 7 -14.84 3.15 -10.85
N SER A 8 -15.54 3.02 -11.96
CA SER A 8 -15.25 2.00 -12.96
C SER A 8 -13.80 2.12 -13.45
N PRO A 9 -13.09 0.98 -13.67
CA PRO A 9 -11.77 1.00 -14.31
C PRO A 9 -11.73 1.79 -15.62
N ASP A 10 -12.87 1.94 -16.27
CA ASP A 10 -12.96 2.64 -17.56
C ASP A 10 -12.64 4.14 -17.50
N ILE A 11 -12.75 4.79 -16.32
CA ILE A 11 -12.38 6.21 -16.20
C ILE A 11 -10.90 6.45 -16.46
N TRP A 12 -10.05 5.42 -16.29
CA TRP A 12 -8.61 5.50 -16.51
C TRP A 12 -8.21 5.09 -17.92
N SER A 13 -9.14 4.55 -18.69
CA SER A 13 -8.92 4.16 -20.08
C SER A 13 -8.56 5.39 -20.91
N GLY A 14 -7.45 5.32 -21.65
CA GLY A 14 -6.96 6.42 -22.47
C GLY A 14 -6.23 7.52 -21.73
N LYS A 15 -6.14 7.48 -20.40
CA LYS A 15 -5.36 8.43 -19.60
C LYS A 15 -3.92 7.96 -19.43
N PRO A 16 -2.94 8.90 -19.28
CA PRO A 16 -1.57 8.50 -18.99
C PRO A 16 -1.46 7.73 -17.69
N LEU A 17 -0.57 6.75 -17.63
CA LEU A 17 -0.30 6.00 -16.41
C LEU A 17 0.22 6.90 -15.28
N ALA A 18 0.96 7.97 -15.64
CA ALA A 18 1.40 8.95 -14.67
C ALA A 18 0.24 9.60 -13.91
N SER A 19 -0.90 9.82 -14.57
CA SER A 19 -2.10 10.36 -13.91
C SER A 19 -2.69 9.36 -12.91
N LEU A 20 -2.71 8.08 -13.25
CA LEU A 20 -3.16 7.02 -12.35
C LEU A 20 -2.23 6.90 -11.15
N VAL A 21 -0.91 6.92 -11.36
CA VAL A 21 0.08 6.91 -10.29
C VAL A 21 -0.12 8.08 -9.33
N ASP A 22 -0.28 9.29 -9.87
CA ASP A 22 -0.53 10.48 -9.06
C ASP A 22 -1.80 10.33 -8.23
N HIS A 23 -2.87 9.82 -8.80
CA HIS A 23 -4.11 9.57 -8.08
C HIS A 23 -3.93 8.55 -6.95
N ILE A 24 -3.22 7.45 -7.20
CA ILE A 24 -2.94 6.43 -6.19
C ILE A 24 -2.17 7.04 -5.01
N VAL A 25 -1.10 7.79 -5.30
CA VAL A 25 -0.24 8.38 -4.27
C VAL A 25 -0.98 9.44 -3.46
N THR A 26 -1.69 10.35 -4.13
CA THR A 26 -2.34 11.48 -3.46
C THR A 26 -3.64 11.12 -2.75
N THR A 27 -4.29 10.04 -3.16
CA THR A 27 -5.56 9.59 -2.60
C THR A 27 -5.39 8.36 -1.72
N HIS A 28 -4.98 7.24 -2.30
CA HIS A 28 -4.95 5.95 -1.61
C HIS A 28 -3.77 5.83 -0.64
N HIS A 29 -2.57 6.18 -1.07
CA HIS A 29 -1.39 6.13 -0.20
C HIS A 29 -1.50 7.14 0.95
N ALA A 30 -1.96 8.36 0.65
CA ALA A 30 -2.17 9.38 1.67
C ALA A 30 -3.21 8.93 2.70
N PHE A 31 -4.31 8.32 2.26
CA PHE A 31 -5.34 7.74 3.13
C PHE A 31 -4.76 6.63 4.01
N CYS A 32 -4.00 5.69 3.42
CA CYS A 32 -3.38 4.60 4.17
C CYS A 32 -2.46 5.11 5.27
N ARG A 33 -1.59 6.08 4.95
CA ARG A 33 -0.68 6.66 5.94
C ARG A 33 -1.42 7.34 7.09
N GLN A 34 -2.46 8.06 6.77
CA GLN A 34 -3.30 8.75 7.76
C GLN A 34 -4.02 7.75 8.66
N GLU A 35 -4.62 6.70 8.08
CA GLU A 35 -5.35 5.69 8.82
C GLU A 35 -4.46 4.82 9.69
N VAL A 36 -3.27 4.47 9.21
CA VAL A 36 -2.29 3.73 10.02
C VAL A 36 -1.92 4.52 11.27
N ALA A 37 -1.67 5.82 11.14
CA ALA A 37 -1.37 6.68 12.28
C ALA A 37 -2.57 6.79 13.24
N ARG A 38 -3.76 6.96 12.70
CA ARG A 38 -5.00 7.09 13.50
C ARG A 38 -5.28 5.82 14.30
N VAL A 39 -5.26 4.66 13.65
CA VAL A 39 -5.53 3.38 14.30
C VAL A 39 -4.45 3.04 15.34
N GLY A 40 -3.19 3.33 15.03
CA GLY A 40 -2.08 3.16 15.98
C GLY A 40 -2.29 3.98 17.25
N SER A 41 -2.75 5.21 17.12
CA SER A 41 -3.08 6.07 18.28
C SER A 41 -4.26 5.53 19.07
N LEU A 42 -5.26 4.98 18.40
CA LEU A 42 -6.41 4.34 19.07
C LEU A 42 -5.96 3.14 19.91
N PHE A 43 -5.09 2.29 19.39
CA PHE A 43 -4.54 1.17 20.17
C PHE A 43 -3.83 1.64 21.42
N LYS A 44 -2.98 2.66 21.30
CA LYS A 44 -2.27 3.21 22.46
C LYS A 44 -3.24 3.71 23.54
N GLY A 45 -4.29 4.43 23.14
CA GLY A 45 -5.30 4.93 24.06
C GLY A 45 -6.09 3.83 24.75
N VAL A 46 -6.50 2.81 23.99
CA VAL A 46 -7.26 1.69 24.54
C VAL A 46 -6.40 0.86 25.50
N ILE A 47 -5.14 0.59 25.15
CA ILE A 47 -4.21 -0.14 26.01
C ILE A 47 -3.96 0.63 27.31
N ALA A 48 -3.79 1.94 27.25
CA ALA A 48 -3.59 2.77 28.44
C ALA A 48 -4.75 2.67 29.42
N ARG A 49 -5.99 2.54 28.92
CA ARG A 49 -7.20 2.47 29.75
C ARG A 49 -7.58 1.06 30.19
N HIS A 50 -7.40 0.07 29.31
CA HIS A 50 -7.95 -1.27 29.50
C HIS A 50 -6.91 -2.39 29.42
N GLY A 51 -5.63 -2.07 29.23
CA GLY A 51 -4.57 -3.06 29.02
C GLY A 51 -4.37 -4.03 30.17
N LYS A 52 -4.65 -3.61 31.42
CA LYS A 52 -4.55 -4.49 32.59
C LYS A 52 -5.61 -5.59 32.59
N ASP A 53 -6.83 -5.23 32.21
CA ASP A 53 -7.98 -6.16 32.21
C ASP A 53 -8.09 -6.93 30.90
N HIS A 54 -7.43 -6.46 29.84
CA HIS A 54 -7.49 -7.02 28.50
C HIS A 54 -6.09 -7.16 27.92
N PRO A 55 -5.28 -8.14 28.39
CA PRO A 55 -3.90 -8.33 27.89
C PRO A 55 -3.82 -8.68 26.40
N GLU A 56 -4.89 -9.21 25.82
CA GLU A 56 -5.00 -9.48 24.38
C GLU A 56 -4.83 -8.23 23.52
N LEU A 57 -5.09 -7.04 24.06
CA LEU A 57 -4.92 -5.78 23.35
C LEU A 57 -3.46 -5.54 22.92
N LYS A 58 -2.50 -5.97 23.72
CA LYS A 58 -1.08 -5.85 23.38
C LYS A 58 -0.72 -6.73 22.19
N ARG A 59 -1.29 -7.93 22.14
CA ARG A 59 -1.09 -8.81 20.99
C ARG A 59 -1.70 -8.22 19.73
N MET A 60 -2.90 -7.67 19.81
CA MET A 60 -3.56 -7.02 18.69
C MET A 60 -2.74 -5.83 18.18
N ASP A 61 -2.23 -5.00 19.09
CA ASP A 61 -1.37 -3.87 18.74
C ASP A 61 -0.08 -4.32 18.06
N ALA A 62 0.55 -5.39 18.54
CA ALA A 62 1.76 -5.94 17.93
C ALA A 62 1.49 -6.45 16.50
N LEU A 63 0.37 -7.16 16.30
CA LEU A 63 -0.05 -7.62 14.97
C LEU A 63 -0.33 -6.46 14.04
N PHE A 64 -1.07 -5.47 14.51
CA PHE A 64 -1.37 -4.26 13.74
C PHE A 64 -0.09 -3.50 13.38
N SER A 65 0.85 -3.35 14.32
CA SER A 65 2.11 -2.65 14.08
C SER A 65 2.94 -3.35 13.01
N ALA A 66 2.94 -4.68 13.00
CA ALA A 66 3.64 -5.45 11.97
C ALA A 66 3.00 -5.24 10.58
N ILE A 67 1.67 -5.31 10.50
CA ILE A 67 0.91 -5.04 9.26
C ILE A 67 1.18 -3.63 8.76
N ALA A 68 1.13 -2.65 9.67
CA ALA A 68 1.34 -1.23 9.34
C ALA A 68 2.74 -1.00 8.78
N ARG A 69 3.76 -1.59 9.40
CA ARG A 69 5.14 -1.48 8.94
C ARG A 69 5.30 -2.07 7.54
N ASP A 70 4.77 -3.27 7.32
CA ASP A 70 4.87 -3.95 6.03
C ASP A 70 4.12 -3.17 4.94
N LEU A 71 2.94 -2.65 5.27
CA LEU A 71 2.17 -1.82 4.35
C LEU A 71 2.92 -0.54 3.98
N LEU A 72 3.45 0.19 4.96
CA LEU A 72 4.19 1.43 4.70
C LEU A 72 5.45 1.19 3.86
N MET A 73 6.17 0.10 4.10
CA MET A 73 7.30 -0.28 3.26
C MET A 73 6.88 -0.61 1.83
N HIS A 74 5.74 -1.25 1.68
CA HIS A 74 5.13 -1.55 0.38
C HIS A 74 4.82 -0.26 -0.40
N LEU A 75 4.19 0.72 0.25
CA LEU A 75 3.91 2.03 -0.36
C LEU A 75 5.21 2.73 -0.79
N ILE A 76 6.25 2.67 0.03
CA ILE A 76 7.56 3.27 -0.29
C ILE A 76 8.17 2.62 -1.52
N ARG A 77 8.14 1.28 -1.62
CA ARG A 77 8.66 0.57 -2.79
C ARG A 77 7.93 0.97 -4.07
N GLU A 78 6.60 1.08 -4.01
CA GLU A 78 5.83 1.55 -5.16
C GLU A 78 6.23 2.96 -5.57
N GLU A 79 6.26 3.89 -4.61
CA GLU A 79 6.52 5.30 -4.89
C GLU A 79 7.96 5.58 -5.32
N GLN A 80 8.94 4.87 -4.78
CA GLN A 80 10.36 5.13 -5.05
C GLN A 80 10.95 4.27 -6.15
N THR A 81 10.37 3.13 -6.46
CA THR A 81 10.94 2.19 -7.42
C THR A 81 9.99 1.88 -8.57
N LEU A 82 8.82 1.31 -8.27
CA LEU A 82 7.92 0.80 -9.30
C LEU A 82 7.27 1.93 -10.09
N PHE A 83 6.67 2.90 -9.44
CA PHE A 83 5.95 3.98 -10.12
C PHE A 83 6.85 4.87 -10.97
N PRO A 84 8.03 5.28 -10.48
CA PRO A 84 8.97 6.03 -11.35
C PRO A 84 9.39 5.24 -12.57
N TYR A 85 9.58 3.93 -12.46
CA TYR A 85 9.91 3.07 -13.59
C TYR A 85 8.75 3.01 -14.60
N ILE A 86 7.52 2.83 -14.12
CA ILE A 86 6.32 2.80 -14.98
C ILE A 86 6.21 4.10 -15.78
N ILE A 87 6.41 5.25 -15.13
CA ILE A 87 6.35 6.56 -15.78
C ILE A 87 7.44 6.69 -16.85
N ARG A 88 8.66 6.24 -16.55
CA ARG A 88 9.77 6.25 -17.53
C ARG A 88 9.48 5.37 -18.75
N VAL A 89 8.91 4.18 -18.52
CA VAL A 89 8.53 3.29 -19.60
C VAL A 89 7.45 3.91 -20.47
N GLU A 90 6.44 4.51 -19.88
CA GLU A 90 5.36 5.20 -20.61
C GLU A 90 5.92 6.33 -21.46
N ASP A 91 6.80 7.16 -20.91
CA ASP A 91 7.44 8.25 -21.64
C ASP A 91 8.32 7.74 -22.79
N ALA A 92 9.09 6.67 -22.56
CA ALA A 92 9.93 6.08 -23.58
C ALA A 92 9.10 5.51 -24.74
N VAL A 93 8.02 4.83 -24.44
CA VAL A 93 7.10 4.29 -25.46
C VAL A 93 6.47 5.42 -26.26
N ARG A 94 6.03 6.49 -25.59
CA ARG A 94 5.43 7.65 -26.24
C ARG A 94 6.41 8.34 -27.19
N GLN A 95 7.69 8.42 -26.82
CA GLN A 95 8.75 9.01 -27.60
C GLN A 95 9.41 8.03 -28.58
N LYS A 96 8.96 6.79 -28.59
CA LYS A 96 9.54 5.68 -29.39
C LYS A 96 11.03 5.46 -29.10
N LEU A 97 11.42 5.62 -27.83
CA LEU A 97 12.78 5.39 -27.36
C LEU A 97 12.93 3.96 -26.82
N ALA A 98 14.17 3.47 -26.79
CA ALA A 98 14.47 2.19 -26.17
C ALA A 98 14.23 2.27 -24.65
N VAL A 99 13.65 1.20 -24.10
CA VAL A 99 13.41 1.08 -22.65
C VAL A 99 14.60 0.36 -22.02
N SER A 100 15.19 0.96 -20.98
CA SER A 100 16.24 0.33 -20.21
C SER A 100 15.68 -0.74 -19.27
N TRP A 101 16.47 -1.78 -18.99
CA TRP A 101 16.10 -2.79 -18.02
C TRP A 101 15.87 -2.17 -16.65
N PRO A 102 14.83 -2.60 -15.90
CA PRO A 102 14.62 -2.11 -14.55
C PRO A 102 15.73 -2.60 -13.62
N PRO A 103 16.10 -1.81 -12.60
CA PRO A 103 17.12 -2.21 -11.64
C PRO A 103 16.75 -3.44 -10.82
N PHE A 104 15.47 -3.81 -10.78
CA PHE A 104 14.95 -5.00 -10.12
C PHE A 104 14.76 -6.20 -11.07
N GLY A 105 15.33 -6.16 -12.28
CA GLY A 105 15.28 -7.22 -13.28
C GLY A 105 14.08 -7.12 -14.21
N THR A 106 12.90 -7.48 -13.74
CA THR A 106 11.64 -7.37 -14.49
C THR A 106 10.54 -6.77 -13.62
N VAL A 107 9.53 -6.17 -14.25
CA VAL A 107 8.35 -5.64 -13.53
C VAL A 107 7.59 -6.77 -12.83
N GLU A 108 7.68 -7.98 -13.33
CA GLU A 108 7.02 -9.16 -12.76
C GLU A 108 7.50 -9.44 -11.33
N ASN A 109 8.80 -9.25 -11.04
CA ASN A 109 9.35 -9.51 -9.71
C ASN A 109 8.74 -8.64 -8.61
N PRO A 110 8.70 -7.30 -8.71
CA PRO A 110 8.04 -6.48 -7.69
C PRO A 110 6.53 -6.76 -7.60
N ILE A 111 5.87 -7.05 -8.71
CA ILE A 111 4.44 -7.40 -8.69
C ILE A 111 4.23 -8.70 -7.93
N ARG A 112 5.06 -9.71 -8.16
CA ARG A 112 4.99 -11.00 -7.45
C ARG A 112 5.20 -10.81 -5.95
N MET A 113 6.20 -10.02 -5.56
CA MET A 113 6.46 -9.71 -4.16
C MET A 113 5.27 -8.99 -3.51
N MET A 114 4.65 -8.06 -4.22
CA MET A 114 3.48 -7.34 -3.75
C MET A 114 2.29 -8.28 -3.53
N VAL A 115 2.06 -9.23 -4.42
CA VAL A 115 0.99 -10.23 -4.26
C VAL A 115 1.22 -11.09 -3.01
N LEU A 116 2.46 -11.56 -2.80
CA LEU A 116 2.82 -12.33 -1.61
C LEU A 116 2.64 -11.52 -0.33
N GLU A 117 3.04 -10.26 -0.32
CA GLU A 117 2.88 -9.36 0.83
C GLU A 117 1.40 -9.12 1.13
N HIS A 118 0.56 -8.94 0.10
CA HIS A 118 -0.89 -8.80 0.26
C HIS A 118 -1.53 -10.05 0.86
N ASP A 119 -1.13 -11.23 0.42
CA ASP A 119 -1.64 -12.50 0.94
C ASP A 119 -1.26 -12.67 2.41
N GLN A 120 -0.01 -12.35 2.76
CA GLN A 120 0.47 -12.39 4.13
C GLN A 120 -0.31 -11.41 5.02
N THR A 121 -0.52 -10.19 4.56
CA THR A 121 -1.31 -9.19 5.29
C THR A 121 -2.74 -9.67 5.50
N GLY A 122 -3.34 -10.32 4.50
CA GLY A 122 -4.67 -10.92 4.63
C GLY A 122 -4.73 -11.97 5.73
N GLU A 123 -3.73 -12.84 5.83
CA GLU A 123 -3.64 -13.84 6.89
C GLU A 123 -3.45 -13.20 8.27
N GLU A 124 -2.62 -12.18 8.37
CA GLU A 124 -2.40 -11.42 9.60
C GLU A 124 -3.68 -10.72 10.07
N LEU A 125 -4.47 -10.16 9.15
CA LEU A 125 -5.76 -9.56 9.46
C LEU A 125 -6.77 -10.59 9.99
N LYS A 126 -6.79 -11.80 9.43
CA LYS A 126 -7.60 -12.89 9.94
C LYS A 126 -7.21 -13.28 11.37
N GLU A 127 -5.91 -13.27 11.67
CA GLU A 127 -5.40 -13.56 13.02
C GLU A 127 -5.91 -12.53 14.04
N ILE A 128 -5.95 -11.25 13.70
CA ILE A 128 -6.51 -10.18 14.55
C ILE A 128 -8.00 -10.40 14.80
N GLY A 129 -8.74 -10.87 13.79
CA GLY A 129 -10.18 -11.10 13.88
C GLY A 129 -10.61 -12.32 14.68
N ARG A 130 -9.67 -13.17 15.10
CA ARG A 130 -9.92 -14.33 15.95
C ARG A 130 -9.82 -13.97 17.42
#